data_65910977fa08533c4a8e751dcc21d35c
#
_entry.id   65910977fa08533c4a8e751dcc21d35c
#
_cell.length_a   1.000
_cell.length_b   1.000
_cell.length_c   1.000
_cell.angle_alpha   90.00
_cell.angle_beta   90.00
_cell.angle_gamma   90.00
#
_symmetry.space_group_name_H-M   'P 1'
#
loop_
_entity.id
_entity.type
_entity.pdbx_description
1 polymer ?
#
loop_
_entity_poly.entity_id
_entity_poly.type
_entity_poly.pdbx_seq_one_letter_code
_entity_poly.pdbx_strand_id
1 'polypeptide(L)'
;MAWHTLGTARTALHITGRRFVDDTARDARNISASLRVFILTVVVSVLMGVAGWAFLLSLRTVTSIREANLWLFALLPLVNVATVWLYHNHGLRASRGNNLVIDSTLTGTHIHARMGLLTFICSTATHLAGGSAGREGAAVQIGGTIASNVGALFKVRGHDRRDLMMAGISAAFGAAFGTPLAGAFFGMEMCFVGKLDYSAGLYCLTGSFIGNAVSRMLGSEFAFQTIPVVPDLSLTTLALVVLAGVAFGAMARLFTLAIRTVKRLYGRLFPNYLVRAAASGAILALLFIGFGLYRYGGLSEWLPGAAVHGQTTLTDAFLKLALTALTVGVGFQGGEVTPLFGIGAALGGWIGTITLGDPGFMAALGMVAMFGSALNVPITTIMLGIDMFGSGAGAYFVIVSFISYLVAGHRALYPAQRIVTPKRRSLKQDVGLTVADVIERHGDPLEELIEGIDPESHGTDSNCDRAAAGTTVEPSEVDPSPTKHYK
;
A
#
# COMPACT_ATOMS: atom_id res chain seq x y z
N MET A 1 69.45 18.99 10.04
CA MET A 1 68.11 18.61 10.52
C MET A 1 66.94 19.52 10.08
N ALA A 2 67.14 20.79 9.90
CA ALA A 2 66.06 21.76 9.54
C ALA A 2 65.49 21.62 8.09
N TRP A 3 66.22 21.06 7.16
CA TRP A 3 65.77 20.90 5.74
C TRP A 3 64.82 19.71 5.53
N HIS A 4 64.88 18.67 6.38
CA HIS A 4 63.96 17.56 6.32
C HIS A 4 62.57 17.86 6.85
N THR A 5 62.48 18.75 7.83
CA THR A 5 61.21 19.15 8.45
C THR A 5 60.39 20.10 7.56
N LEU A 6 61.04 20.92 6.74
CA LEU A 6 60.36 21.83 5.78
C LEU A 6 59.77 21.07 4.59
N GLY A 7 60.41 19.96 4.17
CA GLY A 7 59.90 19.10 3.09
C GLY A 7 58.64 18.35 3.50
N THR A 8 58.61 17.80 4.69
CA THR A 8 57.45 17.08 5.26
C THR A 8 56.25 17.98 5.52
N ALA A 9 56.49 19.21 6.01
CA ALA A 9 55.44 20.20 6.22
C ALA A 9 54.80 20.67 4.90
N ARG A 10 55.60 20.91 3.87
CA ARG A 10 55.09 21.28 2.52
C ARG A 10 54.29 20.16 1.87
N THR A 11 54.71 18.89 2.03
CA THR A 11 54.00 17.72 1.51
C THR A 11 52.71 17.52 2.26
N ALA A 12 52.70 17.69 3.59
CA ALA A 12 51.50 17.60 4.42
C ALA A 12 50.45 18.69 4.05
N LEU A 13 50.91 19.92 3.84
CA LEU A 13 50.04 21.06 3.42
C LEU A 13 49.44 20.80 2.01
N HIS A 14 50.22 20.24 1.09
CA HIS A 14 49.74 19.90 -0.26
C HIS A 14 48.73 18.74 -0.23
N ILE A 15 48.92 17.72 0.61
CA ILE A 15 47.99 16.59 0.75
C ILE A 15 46.71 17.07 1.40
N THR A 16 46.79 17.89 2.46
CA THR A 16 45.59 18.43 3.15
C THR A 16 44.82 19.38 2.23
N GLY A 17 45.50 20.24 1.49
CA GLY A 17 44.87 21.13 0.50
C GLY A 17 44.17 20.40 -0.64
N ARG A 18 44.79 19.33 -1.19
CA ARG A 18 44.11 18.46 -2.20
C ARG A 18 42.91 17.74 -1.64
N ARG A 19 43.01 17.16 -0.43
CA ARG A 19 41.85 16.50 0.24
C ARG A 19 40.71 17.46 0.46
N PHE A 20 40.99 18.67 0.93
CA PHE A 20 39.97 19.71 1.15
C PHE A 20 39.29 20.12 -0.16
N VAL A 21 40.03 20.29 -1.26
CA VAL A 21 39.49 20.64 -2.59
C VAL A 21 38.67 19.43 -3.14
N ASP A 22 39.15 18.20 -2.98
CA ASP A 22 38.43 17.01 -3.42
C ASP A 22 37.15 16.79 -2.62
N ASP A 23 37.17 17.03 -1.32
CA ASP A 23 35.99 16.92 -0.44
C ASP A 23 34.95 17.99 -0.78
N THR A 24 35.38 19.28 -0.96
CA THR A 24 34.46 20.35 -1.39
C THR A 24 33.87 20.10 -2.77
N ALA A 25 34.64 19.53 -3.71
CA ALA A 25 34.16 19.20 -5.06
C ALA A 25 33.20 17.99 -5.04
N ARG A 26 33.36 17.04 -4.08
CA ARG A 26 32.41 15.94 -3.86
C ARG A 26 31.11 16.48 -3.25
N ASP A 27 31.23 17.34 -2.23
CA ASP A 27 30.06 17.95 -1.60
C ASP A 27 29.24 18.77 -2.58
N ALA A 28 29.88 19.59 -3.43
CA ALA A 28 29.21 20.34 -4.48
C ALA A 28 28.48 19.43 -5.49
N ARG A 29 29.08 18.30 -5.86
CA ARG A 29 28.43 17.30 -6.75
C ARG A 29 27.26 16.62 -6.06
N ASN A 30 27.39 16.27 -4.80
CA ASN A 30 26.32 15.67 -4.01
C ASN A 30 25.14 16.63 -3.86
N ILE A 31 25.41 17.91 -3.55
CA ILE A 31 24.39 18.97 -3.46
C ILE A 31 23.67 19.14 -4.79
N SER A 32 24.40 19.17 -5.92
CA SER A 32 23.79 19.33 -7.23
C SER A 32 22.91 18.12 -7.62
N ALA A 33 23.33 16.90 -7.26
CA ALA A 33 22.53 15.68 -7.46
C ALA A 33 21.26 15.70 -6.61
N SER A 34 21.37 16.02 -5.32
CA SER A 34 20.23 16.14 -4.42
C SER A 34 19.24 17.22 -4.85
N LEU A 35 19.74 18.39 -5.31
CA LEU A 35 18.90 19.46 -5.84
C LEU A 35 18.14 19.02 -7.10
N ARG A 36 18.80 18.27 -7.98
CA ARG A 36 18.17 17.69 -9.16
C ARG A 36 17.02 16.76 -8.79
N VAL A 37 17.24 15.81 -7.85
CA VAL A 37 16.20 14.90 -7.37
C VAL A 37 15.06 15.69 -6.71
N PHE A 38 15.38 16.74 -5.96
CA PHE A 38 14.38 17.60 -5.33
C PHE A 38 13.49 18.30 -6.37
N ILE A 39 14.07 18.89 -7.42
CA ILE A 39 13.31 19.52 -8.51
C ILE A 39 12.41 18.48 -9.21
N LEU A 40 12.95 17.29 -9.49
CA LEU A 40 12.17 16.21 -10.10
C LEU A 40 11.05 15.71 -9.19
N THR A 41 11.27 15.71 -7.87
CA THR A 41 10.23 15.41 -6.87
C THR A 41 9.09 16.44 -6.97
N VAL A 42 9.39 17.72 -7.05
CA VAL A 42 8.36 18.76 -7.25
C VAL A 42 7.58 18.51 -8.54
N VAL A 43 8.25 18.22 -9.65
CA VAL A 43 7.59 17.92 -10.93
C VAL A 43 6.68 16.70 -10.82
N VAL A 44 7.17 15.59 -10.26
CA VAL A 44 6.39 14.37 -10.05
C VAL A 44 5.17 14.64 -9.18
N SER A 45 5.34 15.46 -8.13
CA SER A 45 4.28 15.78 -7.18
C SER A 45 3.17 16.63 -7.77
N VAL A 46 3.54 17.61 -8.60
CA VAL A 46 2.57 18.44 -9.35
C VAL A 46 1.79 17.56 -10.34
N LEU A 47 2.49 16.74 -11.13
CA LEU A 47 1.85 15.82 -12.07
C LEU A 47 0.92 14.84 -11.35
N MET A 48 1.35 14.32 -10.20
CA MET A 48 0.52 13.41 -9.41
C MET A 48 -0.66 14.12 -8.76
N GLY A 49 -0.50 15.37 -8.30
CA GLY A 49 -1.60 16.18 -7.78
C GLY A 49 -2.70 16.39 -8.81
N VAL A 50 -2.31 16.70 -10.08
CA VAL A 50 -3.26 16.81 -11.20
C VAL A 50 -3.90 15.46 -11.52
N ALA A 51 -3.10 14.40 -11.65
CA ALA A 51 -3.62 13.07 -11.93
C ALA A 51 -4.54 12.55 -10.81
N GLY A 52 -4.19 12.83 -9.55
CA GLY A 52 -4.99 12.50 -8.37
C GLY A 52 -6.34 13.21 -8.37
N TRP A 53 -6.36 14.51 -8.62
CA TRP A 53 -7.59 15.28 -8.78
C TRP A 53 -8.47 14.70 -9.90
N ALA A 54 -7.91 14.47 -11.09
CA ALA A 54 -8.66 13.92 -12.22
C ALA A 54 -9.23 12.54 -11.89
N PHE A 55 -8.47 11.70 -11.18
CA PHE A 55 -8.90 10.38 -10.75
C PHE A 55 -10.04 10.47 -9.73
N LEU A 56 -9.91 11.32 -8.71
CA LEU A 56 -10.97 11.54 -7.71
C LEU A 56 -12.25 12.09 -8.33
N LEU A 57 -12.13 13.04 -9.28
CA LEU A 57 -13.26 13.57 -10.02
C LEU A 57 -13.96 12.48 -10.84
N SER A 58 -13.19 11.63 -11.53
CA SER A 58 -13.75 10.51 -12.30
C SER A 58 -14.51 9.54 -11.39
N LEU A 59 -13.95 9.20 -10.22
CA LEU A 59 -14.60 8.31 -9.25
C LEU A 59 -15.89 8.90 -8.67
N ARG A 60 -15.90 10.18 -8.32
CA ARG A 60 -17.13 10.89 -7.86
C ARG A 60 -18.21 10.85 -8.95
N THR A 61 -17.84 11.16 -10.19
CA THR A 61 -18.78 11.18 -11.32
C THR A 61 -19.38 9.80 -11.58
N VAL A 62 -18.55 8.75 -11.67
CA VAL A 62 -19.09 7.39 -11.93
C VAL A 62 -19.85 6.83 -10.74
N THR A 63 -19.53 7.25 -9.51
CA THR A 63 -20.29 6.87 -8.30
C THR A 63 -21.69 7.48 -8.35
N SER A 64 -21.83 8.79 -8.64
CA SER A 64 -23.15 9.42 -8.77
C SER A 64 -23.99 8.85 -9.90
N ILE A 65 -23.36 8.52 -11.06
CA ILE A 65 -24.05 7.84 -12.16
C ILE A 65 -24.54 6.44 -11.74
N ARG A 66 -23.73 5.68 -11.02
CA ARG A 66 -24.11 4.35 -10.52
C ARG A 66 -25.22 4.41 -9.50
N GLU A 67 -25.18 5.35 -8.56
CA GLU A 67 -26.23 5.52 -7.53
C GLU A 67 -27.57 5.88 -8.14
N ALA A 68 -27.58 6.66 -9.23
CA ALA A 68 -28.76 6.95 -9.99
C ALA A 68 -29.22 5.76 -10.87
N ASN A 69 -28.37 4.79 -11.14
CA ASN A 69 -28.60 3.71 -12.12
C ASN A 69 -28.13 2.35 -11.57
N LEU A 70 -28.86 1.76 -10.65
CA LEU A 70 -28.49 0.49 -9.99
C LEU A 70 -28.33 -0.69 -10.97
N TRP A 71 -28.94 -0.62 -12.17
CA TRP A 71 -28.74 -1.66 -13.20
C TRP A 71 -27.28 -1.79 -13.66
N LEU A 72 -26.42 -0.78 -13.42
CA LEU A 72 -24.99 -0.83 -13.75
C LEU A 72 -24.25 -1.96 -13.05
N PHE A 73 -24.74 -2.45 -11.91
CA PHE A 73 -24.18 -3.65 -11.28
C PHE A 73 -24.26 -4.91 -12.16
N ALA A 74 -25.19 -4.97 -13.11
CA ALA A 74 -25.26 -6.06 -14.08
C ALA A 74 -24.07 -6.03 -15.08
N LEU A 75 -23.34 -4.93 -15.18
CA LEU A 75 -22.15 -4.81 -16.03
C LEU A 75 -20.88 -5.40 -15.40
N LEU A 76 -20.90 -5.82 -14.12
CA LEU A 76 -19.72 -6.38 -13.45
C LEU A 76 -19.03 -7.49 -14.24
N PRO A 77 -19.74 -8.47 -14.87
CA PRO A 77 -19.09 -9.51 -15.68
C PRO A 77 -18.32 -8.91 -16.86
N LEU A 78 -18.95 -7.98 -17.57
CA LEU A 78 -18.37 -7.33 -18.76
C LEU A 78 -17.12 -6.50 -18.38
N VAL A 79 -17.24 -5.69 -17.33
CA VAL A 79 -16.13 -4.84 -16.85
C VAL A 79 -14.95 -5.70 -16.39
N ASN A 80 -15.20 -6.82 -15.67
CA ASN A 80 -14.11 -7.68 -15.25
C ASN A 80 -13.42 -8.36 -16.43
N VAL A 81 -14.18 -8.90 -17.37
CA VAL A 81 -13.63 -9.51 -18.59
C VAL A 81 -12.79 -8.49 -19.37
N ALA A 82 -13.32 -7.28 -19.59
CA ALA A 82 -12.59 -6.21 -20.27
C ALA A 82 -11.30 -5.83 -19.52
N THR A 83 -11.37 -5.68 -18.21
CA THR A 83 -10.20 -5.35 -17.35
C THR A 83 -9.13 -6.43 -17.46
N VAL A 84 -9.49 -7.69 -17.23
CA VAL A 84 -8.53 -8.80 -17.24
C VAL A 84 -7.94 -8.99 -18.64
N TRP A 85 -8.75 -8.83 -19.71
CA TRP A 85 -8.29 -8.89 -21.09
C TRP A 85 -7.29 -7.76 -21.42
N LEU A 86 -7.60 -6.52 -21.02
CA LEU A 86 -6.71 -5.36 -21.21
C LEU A 86 -5.36 -5.57 -20.51
N TYR A 87 -5.38 -6.05 -19.26
CA TYR A 87 -4.16 -6.32 -18.50
C TYR A 87 -3.36 -7.50 -19.06
N HIS A 88 -4.04 -8.54 -19.56
CA HIS A 88 -3.37 -9.69 -20.18
C HIS A 88 -2.63 -9.29 -21.47
N ASN A 89 -3.32 -8.54 -22.36
CA ASN A 89 -2.77 -8.23 -23.69
C ASN A 89 -1.89 -6.98 -23.71
N HIS A 90 -2.16 -5.99 -22.87
CA HIS A 90 -1.49 -4.68 -22.92
C HIS A 90 -0.80 -4.29 -21.63
N GLY A 91 -1.05 -4.98 -20.53
CA GLY A 91 -0.59 -4.59 -19.20
C GLY A 91 0.87 -4.96 -18.92
N LEU A 92 1.52 -5.82 -19.70
CA LEU A 92 2.83 -6.36 -19.40
C LEU A 92 2.85 -6.90 -17.95
N ARG A 93 3.69 -6.35 -17.06
CA ARG A 93 3.75 -6.70 -15.64
C ARG A 93 2.76 -5.91 -14.76
N ALA A 94 1.92 -5.07 -15.34
CA ALA A 94 1.00 -4.17 -14.60
C ALA A 94 0.00 -4.92 -13.71
N SER A 95 -0.33 -6.17 -14.04
CA SER A 95 -1.20 -7.04 -13.22
C SER A 95 -0.67 -7.28 -11.79
N ARG A 96 0.64 -7.06 -11.55
CA ARG A 96 1.24 -7.10 -10.20
C ARG A 96 0.84 -5.93 -9.31
N GLY A 97 0.22 -4.89 -9.88
CA GLY A 97 -0.31 -3.74 -9.11
C GLY A 97 0.73 -3.07 -8.21
N ASN A 98 0.38 -2.83 -6.95
CA ASN A 98 1.28 -2.21 -5.97
C ASN A 98 2.56 -3.01 -5.71
N ASN A 99 2.55 -4.34 -5.90
CA ASN A 99 3.76 -5.15 -5.79
C ASN A 99 4.79 -4.80 -6.87
N LEU A 100 4.36 -4.39 -8.07
CA LEU A 100 5.28 -3.91 -9.10
C LEU A 100 5.88 -2.55 -8.71
N VAL A 101 5.12 -1.67 -8.05
CA VAL A 101 5.62 -0.37 -7.56
C VAL A 101 6.69 -0.57 -6.50
N ILE A 102 6.44 -1.44 -5.52
CA ILE A 102 7.39 -1.79 -4.46
C ILE A 102 8.66 -2.41 -5.07
N ASP A 103 8.51 -3.39 -5.94
CA ASP A 103 9.61 -4.06 -6.62
C ASP A 103 10.45 -3.08 -7.45
N SER A 104 9.79 -2.22 -8.25
CA SER A 104 10.45 -1.15 -9.02
C SER A 104 11.24 -0.18 -8.14
N THR A 105 10.73 0.15 -6.95
CA THR A 105 11.42 1.02 -5.99
C THR A 105 12.67 0.36 -5.45
N LEU A 106 12.64 -0.94 -5.19
CA LEU A 106 13.75 -1.69 -4.60
C LEU A 106 14.78 -2.16 -5.63
N THR A 107 14.35 -2.59 -6.82
CA THR A 107 15.21 -3.21 -7.84
C THR A 107 15.59 -2.28 -8.98
N GLY A 108 14.92 -1.12 -9.11
CA GLY A 108 15.13 -0.22 -10.24
C GLY A 108 14.42 -0.64 -11.54
N THR A 109 13.58 -1.67 -11.52
CA THR A 109 12.79 -2.11 -12.69
C THR A 109 11.89 -0.97 -13.19
N HIS A 110 11.86 -0.75 -14.50
CA HIS A 110 11.03 0.31 -15.10
C HIS A 110 9.55 -0.06 -15.12
N ILE A 111 8.69 0.89 -14.76
CA ILE A 111 7.24 0.80 -14.88
C ILE A 111 6.80 1.55 -16.13
N HIS A 112 6.19 0.83 -17.08
CA HIS A 112 5.69 1.46 -18.29
C HIS A 112 4.48 2.38 -18.02
N ALA A 113 4.39 3.50 -18.73
CA ALA A 113 3.30 4.49 -18.60
C ALA A 113 1.89 3.86 -18.76
N ARG A 114 1.79 2.79 -19.54
CA ARG A 114 0.55 2.02 -19.72
C ARG A 114 -0.06 1.53 -18.41
N MET A 115 0.75 1.22 -17.39
CA MET A 115 0.23 0.78 -16.10
C MET A 115 -0.64 1.86 -15.46
N GLY A 116 -0.15 3.10 -15.38
CA GLY A 116 -0.93 4.20 -14.79
C GLY A 116 -2.23 4.46 -15.52
N LEU A 117 -2.19 4.43 -16.87
CA LEU A 117 -3.38 4.62 -17.70
C LEU A 117 -4.40 3.49 -17.54
N LEU A 118 -3.95 2.23 -17.60
CA LEU A 118 -4.82 1.07 -17.39
C LEU A 118 -5.41 1.07 -15.98
N THR A 119 -4.62 1.39 -14.97
CA THR A 119 -5.10 1.48 -13.59
C THR A 119 -6.17 2.56 -13.45
N PHE A 120 -5.97 3.73 -14.04
CA PHE A 120 -6.95 4.82 -14.04
C PHE A 120 -8.28 4.38 -14.68
N ILE A 121 -8.24 3.88 -15.91
CA ILE A 121 -9.43 3.51 -16.69
C ILE A 121 -10.16 2.33 -16.05
N CYS A 122 -9.44 1.24 -15.76
CA CYS A 122 -10.05 0.02 -15.23
C CYS A 122 -10.57 0.19 -13.81
N SER A 123 -9.89 0.98 -12.96
CA SER A 123 -10.40 1.28 -11.63
C SER A 123 -11.67 2.14 -11.69
N THR A 124 -11.71 3.15 -12.56
CA THR A 124 -12.91 3.95 -12.78
C THR A 124 -14.08 3.09 -13.30
N ALA A 125 -13.82 2.16 -14.24
CA ALA A 125 -14.83 1.22 -14.73
C ALA A 125 -15.32 0.27 -13.64
N THR A 126 -14.43 -0.24 -12.77
CA THR A 126 -14.81 -1.06 -11.61
C THR A 126 -15.79 -0.32 -10.70
N HIS A 127 -15.52 0.96 -10.40
CA HIS A 127 -16.40 1.77 -9.55
C HIS A 127 -17.72 2.10 -10.24
N LEU A 128 -17.73 2.33 -11.56
CA LEU A 128 -18.95 2.52 -12.33
C LEU A 128 -19.88 1.31 -12.24
N ALA A 129 -19.32 0.10 -12.40
CA ALA A 129 -20.08 -1.15 -12.31
C ALA A 129 -20.39 -1.56 -10.86
N GLY A 130 -19.90 -0.85 -9.85
CA GLY A 130 -20.20 -1.12 -8.44
C GLY A 130 -19.31 -2.16 -7.75
N GLY A 131 -18.16 -2.53 -8.34
CA GLY A 131 -17.20 -3.40 -7.66
C GLY A 131 -16.73 -2.80 -6.34
N SER A 132 -16.72 -3.61 -5.27
CA SER A 132 -16.31 -3.17 -3.92
C SER A 132 -14.80 -3.02 -3.85
N ALA A 133 -14.30 -1.83 -4.12
CA ALA A 133 -12.88 -1.51 -4.17
C ALA A 133 -12.62 -0.08 -3.68
N GLY A 134 -11.36 0.21 -3.37
CA GLY A 134 -10.86 1.52 -2.97
C GLY A 134 -10.15 2.26 -4.10
N ARG A 135 -9.69 3.47 -3.80
CA ARG A 135 -9.04 4.38 -4.75
C ARG A 135 -7.53 4.49 -4.54
N GLU A 136 -7.05 4.26 -3.35
CA GLU A 136 -5.68 4.63 -2.94
C GLU A 136 -4.62 3.72 -3.54
N GLY A 137 -4.87 2.40 -3.59
CA GLY A 137 -3.96 1.48 -4.25
C GLY A 137 -3.76 1.82 -5.73
N ALA A 138 -4.84 2.25 -6.41
CA ALA A 138 -4.77 2.72 -7.78
C ALA A 138 -3.99 4.04 -7.89
N ALA A 139 -4.20 4.99 -6.96
CA ALA A 139 -3.44 6.25 -6.92
C ALA A 139 -1.94 5.99 -6.75
N VAL A 140 -1.54 5.08 -5.87
CA VAL A 140 -0.13 4.69 -5.65
C VAL A 140 0.48 4.08 -6.93
N GLN A 141 -0.27 3.28 -7.67
CA GLN A 141 0.18 2.74 -8.97
C GLN A 141 0.39 3.86 -9.99
N ILE A 142 -0.51 4.84 -10.05
CA ILE A 142 -0.39 6.01 -10.93
C ILE A 142 0.84 6.84 -10.55
N GLY A 143 1.02 7.15 -9.26
CA GLY A 143 2.16 7.93 -8.76
C GLY A 143 3.51 7.24 -8.98
N GLY A 144 3.59 5.93 -8.69
CA GLY A 144 4.76 5.12 -8.99
C GLY A 144 5.08 5.08 -10.50
N THR A 145 4.04 5.03 -11.34
CA THR A 145 4.20 5.09 -12.81
C THR A 145 4.74 6.45 -13.25
N ILE A 146 4.20 7.55 -12.74
CA ILE A 146 4.67 8.91 -13.05
C ILE A 146 6.14 9.06 -12.65
N ALA A 147 6.48 8.69 -11.39
CA ALA A 147 7.85 8.78 -10.88
C ALA A 147 8.83 7.93 -11.69
N SER A 148 8.45 6.70 -12.06
CA SER A 148 9.28 5.82 -12.88
C SER A 148 9.58 6.41 -14.26
N ASN A 149 8.57 7.01 -14.93
CA ASN A 149 8.73 7.56 -16.28
C ASN A 149 9.49 8.90 -16.27
N VAL A 150 9.22 9.77 -15.30
CA VAL A 150 10.00 11.00 -15.09
C VAL A 150 11.45 10.65 -14.78
N GLY A 151 11.69 9.70 -13.87
CA GLY A 151 13.03 9.22 -13.56
C GLY A 151 13.77 8.65 -14.78
N ALA A 152 13.08 7.90 -15.65
CA ALA A 152 13.64 7.38 -16.89
C ALA A 152 13.95 8.49 -17.90
N LEU A 153 13.04 9.44 -18.09
CA LEU A 153 13.21 10.59 -18.99
C LEU A 153 14.44 11.41 -18.62
N PHE A 154 14.64 11.64 -17.34
CA PHE A 154 15.81 12.39 -16.84
C PHE A 154 17.00 11.49 -16.48
N LYS A 155 16.97 10.19 -16.85
CA LYS A 155 18.07 9.22 -16.62
C LYS A 155 18.54 9.16 -15.16
N VAL A 156 17.59 9.24 -14.21
CA VAL A 156 17.85 9.08 -12.78
C VAL A 156 18.09 7.61 -12.48
N ARG A 157 19.14 7.27 -11.70
CA ARG A 157 19.54 5.88 -11.41
C ARG A 157 19.89 5.69 -9.94
N GLY A 158 20.03 4.44 -9.50
CA GLY A 158 20.49 4.08 -8.16
C GLY A 158 19.61 4.63 -7.05
N HIS A 159 20.23 5.19 -6.02
CA HIS A 159 19.54 5.75 -4.85
C HIS A 159 18.59 6.90 -5.22
N ASP A 160 19.02 7.81 -6.08
CA ASP A 160 18.21 8.95 -6.52
C ASP A 160 16.88 8.50 -7.15
N ARG A 161 16.92 7.40 -7.94
CA ARG A 161 15.71 6.84 -8.54
C ARG A 161 14.78 6.25 -7.49
N ARG A 162 15.34 5.58 -6.50
CA ARG A 162 14.57 5.03 -5.38
C ARG A 162 13.89 6.14 -4.60
N ASP A 163 14.60 7.20 -4.26
CA ASP A 163 14.07 8.34 -3.52
C ASP A 163 12.94 9.02 -4.31
N LEU A 164 13.13 9.21 -5.63
CA LEU A 164 12.09 9.74 -6.52
C LEU A 164 10.84 8.84 -6.59
N MET A 165 11.02 7.52 -6.60
CA MET A 165 9.90 6.56 -6.57
C MET A 165 9.12 6.67 -5.26
N MET A 166 9.82 6.71 -4.11
CA MET A 166 9.22 6.87 -2.79
C MET A 166 8.48 8.22 -2.69
N ALA A 167 9.04 9.30 -3.22
CA ALA A 167 8.38 10.60 -3.31
C ALA A 167 7.10 10.55 -4.16
N GLY A 168 7.10 9.81 -5.27
CA GLY A 168 5.92 9.61 -6.13
C GLY A 168 4.81 8.82 -5.42
N ILE A 169 5.16 7.80 -4.63
CA ILE A 169 4.23 7.07 -3.76
C ILE A 169 3.63 8.01 -2.72
N SER A 170 4.47 8.83 -2.06
CA SER A 170 4.04 9.83 -1.08
C SER A 170 3.10 10.88 -1.67
N ALA A 171 3.45 11.40 -2.85
CA ALA A 171 2.62 12.38 -3.58
C ALA A 171 1.24 11.79 -3.93
N ALA A 172 1.21 10.52 -4.34
CA ALA A 172 -0.03 9.82 -4.66
C ALA A 172 -0.93 9.67 -3.45
N PHE A 173 -0.36 9.28 -2.31
CA PHE A 173 -1.10 9.13 -1.07
C PHE A 173 -1.65 10.48 -0.59
N GLY A 174 -0.80 11.51 -0.51
CA GLY A 174 -1.23 12.86 -0.13
C GLY A 174 -2.32 13.43 -1.04
N ALA A 175 -2.19 13.27 -2.37
CA ALA A 175 -3.16 13.74 -3.35
C ALA A 175 -4.50 13.00 -3.33
N ALA A 176 -4.49 11.70 -3.02
CA ALA A 176 -5.70 10.86 -3.03
C ALA A 176 -6.46 10.87 -1.71
N PHE A 177 -5.76 11.06 -0.57
CA PHE A 177 -6.35 11.03 0.77
C PHE A 177 -6.56 12.40 1.40
N GLY A 178 -5.77 13.38 1.02
CA GLY A 178 -5.77 14.66 1.72
C GLY A 178 -5.04 14.63 3.08
N THR A 179 -4.22 13.61 3.32
CA THR A 179 -3.44 13.37 4.53
C THR A 179 -1.94 13.44 4.22
N PRO A 180 -1.37 14.66 4.15
CA PRO A 180 -0.01 14.84 3.66
C PRO A 180 1.07 14.30 4.59
N LEU A 181 0.85 14.31 5.91
CA LEU A 181 1.80 13.75 6.85
C LEU A 181 1.84 12.23 6.74
N ALA A 182 0.67 11.58 6.77
CA ALA A 182 0.58 10.14 6.56
C ALA A 182 1.17 9.70 5.21
N GLY A 183 0.91 10.46 4.14
CA GLY A 183 1.45 10.16 2.81
C GLY A 183 2.97 10.21 2.76
N ALA A 184 3.59 11.14 3.47
CA ALA A 184 5.05 11.21 3.57
C ALA A 184 5.62 9.95 4.25
N PHE A 185 5.06 9.54 5.39
CA PHE A 185 5.49 8.35 6.09
C PHE A 185 5.17 7.06 5.32
N PHE A 186 4.04 7.03 4.58
CA PHE A 186 3.69 5.89 3.74
C PHE A 186 4.74 5.61 2.67
N GLY A 187 5.24 6.62 1.98
CA GLY A 187 6.32 6.44 1.00
C GLY A 187 7.62 5.93 1.61
N MET A 188 7.94 6.34 2.85
CA MET A 188 9.13 5.88 3.58
C MET A 188 8.99 4.45 4.14
N GLU A 189 7.76 3.96 4.38
CA GLU A 189 7.49 2.72 5.10
C GLU A 189 6.95 1.59 4.20
N MET A 190 6.22 1.92 3.13
CA MET A 190 5.48 0.95 2.30
C MET A 190 6.34 -0.19 1.72
N CYS A 191 7.61 0.07 1.43
CA CYS A 191 8.49 -0.92 0.78
C CYS A 191 9.07 -1.95 1.74
N PHE A 192 8.99 -1.70 3.06
CA PHE A 192 9.67 -2.49 4.07
C PHE A 192 8.74 -2.90 5.19
N VAL A 193 9.03 -4.06 5.77
CA VAL A 193 8.44 -4.49 7.05
C VAL A 193 9.42 -4.17 8.16
N GLY A 194 8.98 -3.30 9.09
CA GLY A 194 9.76 -2.93 10.29
C GLY A 194 10.94 -2.00 10.03
N LYS A 195 10.90 -1.21 8.95
CA LYS A 195 11.88 -0.16 8.67
C LYS A 195 11.20 1.08 8.07
N LEU A 196 11.60 2.24 8.56
CA LEU A 196 11.34 3.54 7.96
C LEU A 196 12.59 4.02 7.24
N ASP A 197 12.48 4.36 5.96
CA ASP A 197 13.62 4.82 5.16
C ASP A 197 13.74 6.34 5.20
N TYR A 198 14.53 6.83 6.13
CA TYR A 198 14.75 8.27 6.34
C TYR A 198 15.53 8.94 5.21
N SER A 199 16.26 8.18 4.37
CA SER A 199 17.05 8.77 3.27
C SER A 199 16.18 9.54 2.28
N ALA A 200 14.97 9.04 2.03
CA ALA A 200 13.98 9.68 1.17
C ALA A 200 13.07 10.69 1.90
N GLY A 201 13.27 10.93 3.19
CA GLY A 201 12.35 11.69 4.05
C GLY A 201 11.98 13.07 3.51
N LEU A 202 12.98 13.87 3.11
CA LEU A 202 12.75 15.19 2.53
C LEU A 202 11.91 15.12 1.24
N TYR A 203 12.22 14.17 0.38
CA TYR A 203 11.51 14.00 -0.90
C TYR A 203 10.09 13.49 -0.68
N CYS A 204 9.88 12.58 0.28
CA CYS A 204 8.56 12.06 0.64
C CYS A 204 7.67 13.15 1.25
N LEU A 205 8.21 13.97 2.18
CA LEU A 205 7.50 15.12 2.76
C LEU A 205 7.10 16.10 1.65
N THR A 206 8.09 16.56 0.87
CA THR A 206 7.84 17.48 -0.24
C THR A 206 6.81 16.92 -1.21
N GLY A 207 6.96 15.64 -1.58
CA GLY A 207 6.08 14.94 -2.50
C GLY A 207 4.64 14.93 -2.03
N SER A 208 4.41 14.49 -0.81
CA SER A 208 3.07 14.37 -0.24
C SER A 208 2.37 15.71 -0.05
N PHE A 209 3.09 16.71 0.50
CA PHE A 209 2.51 18.03 0.73
C PHE A 209 2.18 18.76 -0.58
N ILE A 210 3.06 18.73 -1.58
CA ILE A 210 2.80 19.34 -2.89
C ILE A 210 1.68 18.60 -3.61
N GLY A 211 1.68 17.25 -3.64
CA GLY A 211 0.63 16.47 -4.26
C GLY A 211 -0.74 16.78 -3.69
N ASN A 212 -0.84 16.84 -2.35
CA ASN A 212 -2.07 17.25 -1.65
C ASN A 212 -2.46 18.69 -1.96
N ALA A 213 -1.53 19.64 -1.91
CA ALA A 213 -1.82 21.05 -2.18
C ALA A 213 -2.36 21.24 -3.59
N VAL A 214 -1.72 20.67 -4.61
CA VAL A 214 -2.16 20.74 -6.00
C VAL A 214 -3.54 20.11 -6.19
N SER A 215 -3.78 18.93 -5.62
CA SER A 215 -5.08 18.25 -5.70
C SER A 215 -6.20 19.11 -5.07
N ARG A 216 -5.94 19.73 -3.91
CA ARG A 216 -6.89 20.65 -3.25
C ARG A 216 -7.11 21.94 -4.06
N MET A 217 -6.06 22.53 -4.60
CA MET A 217 -6.18 23.75 -5.44
C MET A 217 -7.04 23.51 -6.69
N LEU A 218 -7.06 22.27 -7.21
CA LEU A 218 -7.92 21.88 -8.33
C LEU A 218 -9.35 21.49 -7.91
N GLY A 219 -9.68 21.56 -6.62
CA GLY A 219 -11.04 21.34 -6.11
C GLY A 219 -11.27 19.93 -5.54
N SER A 220 -10.22 19.17 -5.17
CA SER A 220 -10.42 17.95 -4.39
C SER A 220 -10.83 18.30 -2.96
N GLU A 221 -11.95 17.75 -2.55
CA GLU A 221 -12.48 17.87 -1.18
C GLU A 221 -12.27 16.55 -0.44
N PHE A 222 -11.84 16.66 0.80
CA PHE A 222 -11.63 15.52 1.69
C PHE A 222 -12.47 15.76 2.97
N ALA A 223 -13.50 14.96 3.16
CA ALA A 223 -14.30 14.98 4.36
C ALA A 223 -13.76 13.96 5.36
N PHE A 224 -13.19 14.44 6.46
CA PHE A 224 -12.78 13.60 7.58
C PHE A 224 -13.87 13.64 8.66
N GLN A 225 -14.14 12.47 9.25
CA GLN A 225 -15.01 12.38 10.40
C GLN A 225 -14.27 12.90 11.63
N THR A 226 -14.95 13.67 12.46
CA THR A 226 -14.39 14.09 13.75
C THR A 226 -14.67 13.04 14.80
N ILE A 227 -13.73 12.81 15.73
CA ILE A 227 -13.98 12.01 16.92
C ILE A 227 -14.79 12.89 17.89
N PRO A 228 -16.02 12.50 18.23
CA PRO A 228 -16.87 13.35 19.09
C PRO A 228 -16.28 13.52 20.49
N VAL A 229 -15.79 12.44 21.07
CA VAL A 229 -15.21 12.40 22.42
C VAL A 229 -13.98 11.53 22.43
N VAL A 230 -12.85 12.07 22.86
CA VAL A 230 -11.64 11.30 23.18
C VAL A 230 -11.67 11.01 24.68
N PRO A 231 -11.77 9.74 25.11
CA PRO A 231 -11.82 9.41 26.52
C PRO A 231 -10.49 9.67 27.23
N ASP A 232 -10.55 9.94 28.52
CA ASP A 232 -9.36 10.09 29.36
C ASP A 232 -8.56 8.78 29.44
N LEU A 233 -7.24 8.92 29.64
CA LEU A 233 -6.33 7.80 29.85
C LEU A 233 -6.63 7.13 31.20
N SER A 234 -7.40 6.05 31.16
CA SER A 234 -7.69 5.20 32.30
C SER A 234 -7.25 3.76 32.01
N LEU A 235 -7.07 2.94 33.04
CA LEU A 235 -6.73 1.53 32.88
C LEU A 235 -7.80 0.79 32.07
N THR A 236 -9.07 1.13 32.30
CA THR A 236 -10.21 0.55 31.58
C THR A 236 -10.19 0.90 30.09
N THR A 237 -9.99 2.20 29.76
CA THR A 237 -9.86 2.66 28.37
C THR A 237 -8.66 1.99 27.70
N LEU A 238 -7.54 1.89 28.39
CA LEU A 238 -6.33 1.26 27.86
C LEU A 238 -6.56 -0.23 27.54
N ALA A 239 -7.17 -0.97 28.48
CA ALA A 239 -7.51 -2.37 28.27
C ALA A 239 -8.47 -2.55 27.08
N LEU A 240 -9.47 -1.69 26.97
CA LEU A 240 -10.42 -1.72 25.83
C LEU A 240 -9.72 -1.46 24.50
N VAL A 241 -8.82 -0.47 24.43
CA VAL A 241 -8.06 -0.14 23.21
C VAL A 241 -7.12 -1.30 22.82
N VAL A 242 -6.48 -1.96 23.80
CA VAL A 242 -5.64 -3.14 23.55
C VAL A 242 -6.49 -4.30 22.99
N LEU A 243 -7.64 -4.61 23.60
CA LEU A 243 -8.54 -5.66 23.12
C LEU A 243 -9.09 -5.34 21.72
N ALA A 244 -9.50 -4.09 21.49
CA ALA A 244 -9.92 -3.64 20.18
C ALA A 244 -8.79 -3.75 19.14
N GLY A 245 -7.56 -3.39 19.52
CA GLY A 245 -6.37 -3.54 18.67
C GLY A 245 -6.11 -5.00 18.26
N VAL A 246 -6.35 -5.95 19.16
CA VAL A 246 -6.30 -7.40 18.86
C VAL A 246 -7.37 -7.76 17.82
N ALA A 247 -8.60 -7.29 18.01
CA ALA A 247 -9.71 -7.55 17.08
C ALA A 247 -9.43 -6.95 15.69
N PHE A 248 -8.93 -5.71 15.62
CA PHE A 248 -8.58 -5.07 14.35
C PHE A 248 -7.44 -5.79 13.62
N GLY A 249 -6.40 -6.21 14.35
CA GLY A 249 -5.30 -6.98 13.77
C GLY A 249 -5.74 -8.36 13.26
N ALA A 250 -6.63 -9.04 13.99
CA ALA A 250 -7.22 -10.30 13.57
C ALA A 250 -8.09 -10.12 12.30
N MET A 251 -8.91 -9.07 12.25
CA MET A 251 -9.74 -8.75 11.07
C MET A 251 -8.89 -8.38 9.85
N ALA A 252 -7.78 -7.63 10.03
CA ALA A 252 -6.84 -7.31 8.96
C ALA A 252 -6.18 -8.58 8.38
N ARG A 253 -5.82 -9.51 9.27
CA ARG A 253 -5.31 -10.83 8.86
C ARG A 253 -6.37 -11.63 8.10
N LEU A 254 -7.62 -11.65 8.58
CA LEU A 254 -8.73 -12.31 7.92
C LEU A 254 -8.99 -11.71 6.52
N PHE A 255 -8.95 -10.40 6.38
CA PHE A 255 -9.10 -9.72 5.09
C PHE A 255 -8.03 -10.16 4.08
N THR A 256 -6.75 -10.14 4.49
CA THR A 256 -5.63 -10.58 3.64
C THR A 256 -5.79 -12.05 3.24
N LEU A 257 -6.21 -12.87 4.17
CA LEU A 257 -6.47 -14.28 3.98
C LEU A 257 -7.63 -14.50 2.98
N ALA A 258 -8.74 -13.78 3.14
CA ALA A 258 -9.91 -13.88 2.28
C ALA A 258 -9.57 -13.55 0.81
N ILE A 259 -8.80 -12.47 0.55
CA ILE A 259 -8.36 -12.12 -0.80
C ILE A 259 -7.53 -13.25 -1.43
N ARG A 260 -6.58 -13.81 -0.68
CA ARG A 260 -5.73 -14.91 -1.17
C ARG A 260 -6.54 -16.16 -1.45
N THR A 261 -7.44 -16.53 -0.53
CA THR A 261 -8.32 -17.70 -0.69
C THR A 261 -9.21 -17.57 -1.91
N VAL A 262 -9.86 -16.41 -2.08
CA VAL A 262 -10.69 -16.13 -3.26
C VAL A 262 -9.86 -16.26 -4.53
N LYS A 263 -8.67 -15.64 -4.60
CA LYS A 263 -7.80 -15.71 -5.76
C LYS A 263 -7.41 -17.15 -6.13
N ARG A 264 -7.08 -17.97 -5.13
CA ARG A 264 -6.72 -19.40 -5.33
C ARG A 264 -7.93 -20.22 -5.76
N LEU A 265 -9.05 -20.08 -5.05
CA LEU A 265 -10.28 -20.84 -5.32
C LEU A 265 -10.75 -20.59 -6.75
N TYR A 266 -10.87 -19.33 -7.16
CA TYR A 266 -11.28 -19.01 -8.54
C TYR A 266 -10.24 -19.44 -9.57
N GLY A 267 -8.93 -19.44 -9.22
CA GLY A 267 -7.88 -19.97 -10.07
C GLY A 267 -7.99 -21.47 -10.33
N ARG A 268 -8.40 -22.24 -9.30
CA ARG A 268 -8.63 -23.69 -9.39
C ARG A 268 -9.94 -24.01 -10.14
N LEU A 269 -11.04 -23.31 -9.80
CA LEU A 269 -12.35 -23.57 -10.39
C LEU A 269 -12.43 -23.18 -11.86
N PHE A 270 -11.74 -22.12 -12.26
CA PHE A 270 -11.78 -21.57 -13.60
C PHE A 270 -10.38 -21.35 -14.18
N PRO A 271 -9.76 -22.36 -14.82
CA PRO A 271 -8.41 -22.25 -15.40
C PRO A 271 -8.32 -21.15 -16.47
N ASN A 272 -9.35 -20.98 -17.29
CA ASN A 272 -9.40 -19.92 -18.30
C ASN A 272 -9.65 -18.57 -17.64
N TYR A 273 -8.74 -17.63 -17.82
CA TYR A 273 -8.76 -16.32 -17.16
C TYR A 273 -9.97 -15.45 -17.55
N LEU A 274 -10.51 -15.59 -18.80
CA LEU A 274 -11.70 -14.85 -19.23
C LEU A 274 -12.98 -15.45 -18.63
N VAL A 275 -13.08 -16.79 -18.59
CA VAL A 275 -14.20 -17.49 -17.94
C VAL A 275 -14.21 -17.17 -16.44
N ARG A 276 -13.04 -17.17 -15.80
CA ARG A 276 -12.89 -16.77 -14.41
C ARG A 276 -13.39 -15.35 -14.16
N ALA A 277 -13.00 -14.40 -15.03
CA ALA A 277 -13.43 -13.00 -14.93
C ALA A 277 -14.94 -12.85 -15.12
N ALA A 278 -15.53 -13.55 -16.09
CA ALA A 278 -16.97 -13.53 -16.34
C ALA A 278 -17.76 -14.15 -15.18
N ALA A 279 -17.38 -15.34 -14.74
CA ALA A 279 -18.05 -16.04 -13.64
C ALA A 279 -18.00 -15.25 -12.33
N SER A 280 -16.83 -14.69 -11.98
CA SER A 280 -16.69 -13.89 -10.76
C SER A 280 -17.49 -12.60 -10.82
N GLY A 281 -17.51 -11.91 -11.95
CA GLY A 281 -18.35 -10.74 -12.15
C GLY A 281 -19.85 -11.05 -12.08
N ALA A 282 -20.27 -12.20 -12.64
CA ALA A 282 -21.66 -12.65 -12.55
C ALA A 282 -22.08 -12.98 -11.12
N ILE A 283 -21.22 -13.66 -10.35
CA ILE A 283 -21.48 -13.96 -8.94
C ILE A 283 -21.60 -12.67 -8.13
N LEU A 284 -20.70 -11.69 -8.34
CA LEU A 284 -20.79 -10.39 -7.68
C LEU A 284 -22.06 -9.64 -8.07
N ALA A 285 -22.42 -9.60 -9.35
CA ALA A 285 -23.66 -8.98 -9.82
C ALA A 285 -24.89 -9.62 -9.15
N LEU A 286 -24.91 -10.95 -9.07
CA LEU A 286 -25.97 -11.69 -8.40
C LEU A 286 -26.07 -11.36 -6.90
N LEU A 287 -24.93 -11.26 -6.21
CA LEU A 287 -24.88 -10.89 -4.80
C LEU A 287 -25.41 -9.46 -4.59
N PHE A 288 -24.95 -8.50 -5.38
CA PHE A 288 -25.38 -7.11 -5.24
C PHE A 288 -26.87 -6.95 -5.56
N ILE A 289 -27.34 -7.50 -6.70
CA ILE A 289 -28.72 -7.34 -7.18
C ILE A 289 -29.68 -8.24 -6.40
N GLY A 290 -29.33 -9.52 -6.22
CA GLY A 290 -30.20 -10.53 -5.61
C GLY A 290 -30.45 -10.32 -4.12
N PHE A 291 -29.44 -9.80 -3.40
CA PHE A 291 -29.56 -9.53 -1.96
C PHE A 291 -29.69 -8.02 -1.64
N GLY A 292 -29.74 -7.15 -2.65
CA GLY A 292 -29.89 -5.71 -2.44
C GLY A 292 -28.69 -5.04 -1.76
N LEU A 293 -27.47 -5.60 -1.93
CA LEU A 293 -26.26 -5.15 -1.24
C LEU A 293 -25.58 -3.93 -1.87
N TYR A 294 -26.32 -3.16 -2.67
CA TYR A 294 -25.82 -2.02 -3.46
C TYR A 294 -24.98 -1.02 -2.66
N ARG A 295 -25.34 -0.76 -1.40
CA ARG A 295 -24.65 0.19 -0.52
C ARG A 295 -23.19 -0.20 -0.22
N TYR A 296 -22.83 -1.49 -0.34
CA TYR A 296 -21.47 -1.99 -0.15
C TYR A 296 -20.62 -1.94 -1.41
N GLY A 297 -21.20 -1.54 -2.56
CA GLY A 297 -20.49 -1.35 -3.81
C GLY A 297 -19.63 -0.08 -3.82
N GLY A 298 -18.58 -0.10 -4.64
CA GLY A 298 -17.63 1.01 -4.74
C GLY A 298 -16.91 1.30 -3.43
N LEU A 299 -16.70 2.60 -3.16
CA LEU A 299 -15.98 3.07 -1.97
C LEU A 299 -16.75 2.82 -0.66
N SER A 300 -18.10 2.83 -0.70
CA SER A 300 -18.99 2.73 0.49
C SER A 300 -18.68 3.82 1.54
N GLU A 301 -18.59 5.07 1.11
CA GLU A 301 -18.24 6.21 1.98
C GLU A 301 -19.25 6.44 3.14
N TRP A 302 -20.47 5.89 3.02
CA TRP A 302 -21.47 5.91 4.10
C TRP A 302 -21.02 5.12 5.34
N LEU A 303 -20.19 4.08 5.15
CA LEU A 303 -19.86 3.11 6.21
C LEU A 303 -19.03 3.71 7.36
N PRO A 304 -17.94 4.49 7.11
CA PRO A 304 -17.26 5.21 8.17
C PRO A 304 -18.15 6.24 8.89
N GLY A 305 -19.02 6.95 8.15
CA GLY A 305 -19.95 7.90 8.72
C GLY A 305 -20.96 7.23 9.66
N ALA A 306 -21.57 6.14 9.25
CA ALA A 306 -22.48 5.36 10.08
C ALA A 306 -21.78 4.78 11.32
N ALA A 307 -20.52 4.36 11.18
CA ALA A 307 -19.73 3.79 12.26
C ALA A 307 -19.46 4.78 13.39
N VAL A 308 -19.13 6.03 13.04
CA VAL A 308 -18.88 7.11 14.03
C VAL A 308 -20.14 7.36 14.89
N HIS A 309 -21.31 7.16 14.33
CA HIS A 309 -22.59 7.31 15.04
C HIS A 309 -23.11 6.01 15.69
N GLY A 310 -22.32 4.95 15.71
CA GLY A 310 -22.70 3.66 16.28
C GLY A 310 -23.82 2.92 15.53
N GLN A 311 -24.03 3.26 14.25
CA GLN A 311 -25.11 2.71 13.41
C GLN A 311 -24.66 1.50 12.60
N THR A 312 -23.45 0.98 12.85
CA THR A 312 -22.91 -0.20 12.17
C THR A 312 -23.01 -1.46 13.03
N THR A 313 -23.12 -2.58 12.35
CA THR A 313 -23.14 -3.91 12.93
C THR A 313 -21.90 -4.70 12.56
N LEU A 314 -21.64 -5.77 13.28
CA LEU A 314 -20.57 -6.72 12.92
C LEU A 314 -20.76 -7.28 11.50
N THR A 315 -22.02 -7.47 11.08
CA THR A 315 -22.38 -7.95 9.74
C THR A 315 -21.90 -6.98 8.64
N ASP A 316 -21.98 -5.66 8.87
CA ASP A 316 -21.50 -4.67 7.91
C ASP A 316 -20.00 -4.81 7.63
N ALA A 317 -19.20 -5.07 8.69
CA ALA A 317 -17.77 -5.29 8.54
C ALA A 317 -17.47 -6.56 7.72
N PHE A 318 -18.16 -7.67 8.01
CA PHE A 318 -17.97 -8.92 7.27
C PHE A 318 -18.48 -8.87 5.84
N LEU A 319 -19.62 -8.23 5.58
CA LEU A 319 -20.15 -8.05 4.21
C LEU A 319 -19.19 -7.22 3.36
N LYS A 320 -18.70 -6.10 3.91
CA LYS A 320 -17.71 -5.27 3.18
C LYS A 320 -16.43 -6.05 2.92
N LEU A 321 -15.94 -6.83 3.90
CA LEU A 321 -14.77 -7.69 3.74
C LEU A 321 -14.99 -8.72 2.62
N ALA A 322 -16.09 -9.47 2.67
CA ALA A 322 -16.37 -10.52 1.70
C ALA A 322 -16.53 -9.99 0.28
N LEU A 323 -17.32 -8.93 0.09
CA LEU A 323 -17.55 -8.31 -1.22
C LEU A 323 -16.27 -7.70 -1.80
N THR A 324 -15.42 -7.11 -0.95
CA THR A 324 -14.12 -6.59 -1.39
C THR A 324 -13.17 -7.73 -1.78
N ALA A 325 -13.09 -8.78 -0.97
CA ALA A 325 -12.26 -9.93 -1.29
C ALA A 325 -12.69 -10.61 -2.61
N LEU A 326 -14.00 -10.73 -2.81
CA LEU A 326 -14.58 -11.24 -4.07
C LEU A 326 -14.33 -10.30 -5.26
N THR A 327 -14.22 -8.99 -5.04
CA THR A 327 -13.92 -8.03 -6.11
C THR A 327 -12.43 -8.04 -6.48
N VAL A 328 -11.56 -7.76 -5.51
CA VAL A 328 -10.12 -7.58 -5.74
C VAL A 328 -9.42 -8.92 -6.01
N GLY A 329 -9.84 -9.99 -5.34
CA GLY A 329 -9.23 -11.32 -5.46
C GLY A 329 -9.38 -11.96 -6.85
N VAL A 330 -10.34 -11.49 -7.68
CA VAL A 330 -10.63 -12.10 -8.99
C VAL A 330 -10.19 -11.25 -10.19
N GLY A 331 -9.50 -10.13 -9.96
CA GLY A 331 -8.85 -9.34 -11.01
C GLY A 331 -9.49 -8.01 -11.36
N PHE A 332 -10.56 -7.59 -10.69
CA PHE A 332 -11.02 -6.20 -10.78
C PHE A 332 -9.91 -5.25 -10.33
N GLN A 333 -9.78 -4.13 -11.00
CA GLN A 333 -8.84 -3.08 -10.61
C GLN A 333 -9.47 -2.12 -9.63
N GLY A 334 -8.70 -1.78 -8.60
CA GLY A 334 -9.06 -0.89 -7.51
C GLY A 334 -8.09 -1.06 -6.34
N GLY A 335 -8.22 -0.21 -5.33
CA GLY A 335 -7.42 -0.30 -4.12
C GLY A 335 -8.10 -1.12 -3.02
N GLU A 336 -7.31 -1.60 -2.10
CA GLU A 336 -7.80 -2.33 -0.91
C GLU A 336 -7.97 -1.40 0.31
N VAL A 337 -7.41 -0.20 0.26
CA VAL A 337 -7.25 0.67 1.45
C VAL A 337 -8.56 1.29 1.92
N THR A 338 -9.35 1.90 1.03
CA THR A 338 -10.68 2.45 1.44
C THR A 338 -11.59 1.36 2.04
N PRO A 339 -11.69 0.14 1.46
CA PRO A 339 -12.39 -0.96 2.12
C PRO A 339 -11.87 -1.29 3.51
N LEU A 340 -10.55 -1.29 3.73
CA LEU A 340 -9.97 -1.50 5.06
C LEU A 340 -10.43 -0.45 6.06
N PHE A 341 -10.52 0.81 5.63
CA PHE A 341 -11.08 1.87 6.47
C PHE A 341 -12.53 1.60 6.83
N GLY A 342 -13.35 1.26 5.86
CA GLY A 342 -14.77 0.96 6.08
C GLY A 342 -14.99 -0.23 7.01
N ILE A 343 -14.24 -1.33 6.80
CA ILE A 343 -14.30 -2.53 7.64
C ILE A 343 -13.83 -2.22 9.06
N GLY A 344 -12.71 -1.50 9.20
CA GLY A 344 -12.16 -1.12 10.49
C GLY A 344 -13.07 -0.17 11.26
N ALA A 345 -13.63 0.83 10.56
CA ALA A 345 -14.61 1.75 11.15
C ALA A 345 -15.86 1.00 11.62
N ALA A 346 -16.44 0.13 10.77
CA ALA A 346 -17.64 -0.64 11.13
C ALA A 346 -17.44 -1.56 12.33
N LEU A 347 -16.32 -2.27 12.36
CA LEU A 347 -15.95 -3.11 13.50
C LEU A 347 -15.72 -2.28 14.76
N GLY A 348 -15.01 -1.16 14.65
CA GLY A 348 -14.75 -0.25 15.76
C GLY A 348 -16.02 0.39 16.30
N GLY A 349 -16.88 0.92 15.42
CA GLY A 349 -18.17 1.48 15.80
C GLY A 349 -19.06 0.47 16.53
N TRP A 350 -19.13 -0.76 16.02
CA TRP A 350 -19.83 -1.87 16.69
C TRP A 350 -19.22 -2.19 18.07
N ILE A 351 -17.88 -2.29 18.18
CA ILE A 351 -17.21 -2.49 19.48
C ILE A 351 -17.59 -1.35 20.44
N GLY A 352 -17.59 -0.10 19.99
CA GLY A 352 -17.96 1.03 20.81
C GLY A 352 -19.39 0.94 21.33
N THR A 353 -20.35 0.46 20.52
CA THR A 353 -21.76 0.32 20.95
C THR A 353 -22.00 -0.79 21.98
N ILE A 354 -21.22 -1.87 21.92
CA ILE A 354 -21.39 -3.02 22.85
C ILE A 354 -20.50 -2.93 24.09
N THR A 355 -19.63 -1.93 24.17
CA THR A 355 -18.71 -1.72 25.29
C THR A 355 -18.99 -0.38 25.96
N LEU A 356 -18.15 -0.02 26.95
CA LEU A 356 -18.17 1.32 27.58
C LEU A 356 -17.43 2.39 26.73
N GLY A 357 -17.03 2.05 25.49
CA GLY A 357 -16.34 2.95 24.59
C GLY A 357 -17.29 3.86 23.79
N ASP A 358 -16.79 5.00 23.35
CA ASP A 358 -17.49 5.84 22.39
C ASP A 358 -17.41 5.22 20.99
N PRO A 359 -18.53 5.05 20.25
CA PRO A 359 -18.52 4.46 18.91
C PRO A 359 -17.63 5.22 17.93
N GLY A 360 -17.62 6.56 17.96
CA GLY A 360 -16.83 7.39 17.07
C GLY A 360 -15.33 7.25 17.34
N PHE A 361 -14.96 7.21 18.61
CA PHE A 361 -13.58 6.96 19.01
C PHE A 361 -13.11 5.58 18.57
N MET A 362 -13.89 4.52 18.83
CA MET A 362 -13.55 3.17 18.45
C MET A 362 -13.54 2.96 16.92
N ALA A 363 -14.45 3.62 16.18
CA ALA A 363 -14.46 3.61 14.73
C ALA A 363 -13.19 4.24 14.15
N ALA A 364 -12.73 5.36 14.69
CA ALA A 364 -11.49 6.01 14.27
C ALA A 364 -10.26 5.11 14.52
N LEU A 365 -10.18 4.48 15.70
CA LEU A 365 -9.11 3.53 16.01
C LEU A 365 -9.12 2.33 15.05
N GLY A 366 -10.31 1.76 14.78
CA GLY A 366 -10.46 0.61 13.87
C GLY A 366 -10.07 0.94 12.44
N MET A 367 -10.47 2.13 11.97
CA MET A 367 -10.16 2.63 10.62
C MET A 367 -8.66 2.65 10.36
N VAL A 368 -7.88 3.30 11.22
CA VAL A 368 -6.43 3.40 11.03
C VAL A 368 -5.70 2.09 11.33
N ALA A 369 -6.12 1.36 12.36
CA ALA A 369 -5.48 0.12 12.78
C ALA A 369 -5.58 -0.99 11.72
N MET A 370 -6.74 -1.16 11.08
CA MET A 370 -6.89 -2.13 10.00
C MET A 370 -6.00 -1.82 8.80
N PHE A 371 -5.94 -0.56 8.40
CA PHE A 371 -5.05 -0.10 7.33
C PHE A 371 -3.59 -0.45 7.62
N GLY A 372 -3.07 0.01 8.74
CA GLY A 372 -1.66 -0.17 9.07
C GLY A 372 -1.24 -1.62 9.26
N SER A 373 -2.16 -2.42 9.80
CA SER A 373 -1.91 -3.85 10.04
C SER A 373 -1.89 -4.67 8.77
N ALA A 374 -2.82 -4.40 7.84
CA ALA A 374 -2.89 -5.09 6.56
C ALA A 374 -1.72 -4.74 5.62
N LEU A 375 -1.17 -3.53 5.75
CA LEU A 375 -0.08 -3.01 4.90
C LEU A 375 1.30 -3.05 5.57
N ASN A 376 1.41 -3.42 6.83
CA ASN A 376 2.65 -3.40 7.62
C ASN A 376 3.28 -2.00 7.77
N VAL A 377 2.48 -0.96 7.99
CA VAL A 377 2.91 0.44 8.07
C VAL A 377 2.47 1.11 9.38
N PRO A 378 3.02 0.70 10.55
CA PRO A 378 2.54 1.18 11.83
C PRO A 378 2.79 2.67 12.08
N ILE A 379 3.88 3.25 11.61
CA ILE A 379 4.17 4.68 11.80
C ILE A 379 3.23 5.53 10.91
N THR A 380 3.05 5.12 9.67
CA THR A 380 2.04 5.73 8.77
C THR A 380 0.65 5.72 9.39
N THR A 381 0.28 4.65 10.09
CA THR A 381 -1.01 4.51 10.79
C THR A 381 -1.20 5.60 11.84
N ILE A 382 -0.18 5.86 12.65
CA ILE A 382 -0.21 6.90 13.68
C ILE A 382 -0.39 8.27 13.04
N MET A 383 0.41 8.56 12.00
CA MET A 383 0.35 9.83 11.29
C MET A 383 -0.99 10.02 10.56
N LEU A 384 -1.57 8.93 10.05
CA LEU A 384 -2.89 8.93 9.42
C LEU A 384 -3.99 9.28 10.44
N GLY A 385 -3.91 8.70 11.64
CA GLY A 385 -4.83 9.03 12.72
C GLY A 385 -4.76 10.51 13.11
N ILE A 386 -3.55 11.06 13.20
CA ILE A 386 -3.34 12.48 13.51
C ILE A 386 -3.85 13.38 12.38
N ASP A 387 -3.57 13.06 11.11
CA ASP A 387 -4.03 13.84 9.95
C ASP A 387 -5.58 13.84 9.82
N MET A 388 -6.22 12.70 10.09
CA MET A 388 -7.67 12.55 9.88
C MET A 388 -8.49 13.02 11.07
N PHE A 389 -8.00 12.78 12.28
CA PHE A 389 -8.80 12.93 13.51
C PHE A 389 -8.19 13.91 14.52
N GLY A 390 -7.02 14.47 14.22
CA GLY A 390 -6.30 15.35 15.12
C GLY A 390 -5.43 14.61 16.14
N SER A 391 -4.59 15.37 16.83
CA SER A 391 -3.59 14.84 17.78
C SER A 391 -4.16 14.41 19.14
N GLY A 392 -5.40 14.75 19.47
CA GLY A 392 -6.02 14.46 20.77
C GLY A 392 -6.03 12.96 21.12
N ALA A 393 -6.24 12.10 20.14
CA ALA A 393 -6.20 10.63 20.29
C ALA A 393 -4.84 10.00 19.98
N GLY A 394 -3.77 10.81 19.84
CA GLY A 394 -2.45 10.35 19.39
C GLY A 394 -1.87 9.17 20.17
N ALA A 395 -1.97 9.20 21.50
CA ALA A 395 -1.48 8.11 22.35
C ALA A 395 -2.22 6.78 22.04
N TYR A 396 -3.50 6.84 21.78
CA TYR A 396 -4.32 5.67 21.44
C TYR A 396 -4.00 5.15 20.04
N PHE A 397 -3.72 6.05 19.08
CA PHE A 397 -3.25 5.64 17.74
C PHE A 397 -1.92 4.89 17.81
N VAL A 398 -0.99 5.30 18.68
CA VAL A 398 0.26 4.57 18.92
C VAL A 398 -0.04 3.16 19.41
N ILE A 399 -0.84 3.03 20.48
CA ILE A 399 -1.14 1.74 21.11
C ILE A 399 -1.84 0.80 20.14
N VAL A 400 -2.94 1.25 19.53
CA VAL A 400 -3.72 0.40 18.63
C VAL A 400 -2.93 0.01 17.39
N SER A 401 -2.11 0.91 16.86
CA SER A 401 -1.26 0.64 15.69
C SER A 401 -0.29 -0.51 15.96
N PHE A 402 0.48 -0.46 17.04
CA PHE A 402 1.45 -1.51 17.33
C PHE A 402 0.81 -2.82 17.74
N ILE A 403 -0.28 -2.81 18.54
CA ILE A 403 -0.99 -4.03 18.92
C ILE A 403 -1.56 -4.73 17.69
N SER A 404 -2.29 -4.01 16.85
CA SER A 404 -2.91 -4.59 15.66
C SER A 404 -1.85 -5.05 14.64
N TYR A 405 -0.75 -4.30 14.46
CA TYR A 405 0.38 -4.66 13.63
C TYR A 405 1.02 -5.98 14.06
N LEU A 406 1.23 -6.21 15.37
CA LEU A 406 1.80 -7.45 15.88
C LEU A 406 0.85 -8.63 15.69
N VAL A 407 -0.46 -8.45 15.94
CA VAL A 407 -1.47 -9.49 15.82
C VAL A 407 -1.68 -9.92 14.36
N ALA A 408 -1.68 -8.98 13.42
CA ALA A 408 -1.83 -9.28 11.99
C ALA A 408 -0.70 -10.18 11.45
N GLY A 409 0.50 -10.13 12.07
CA GLY A 409 1.64 -10.93 11.64
C GLY A 409 2.30 -10.38 10.37
N HIS A 410 3.16 -11.18 9.71
CA HIS A 410 3.95 -10.74 8.54
C HIS A 410 3.17 -10.78 7.23
N ARG A 411 2.07 -11.51 7.16
CA ARG A 411 1.29 -11.74 5.95
C ARG A 411 0.49 -10.50 5.59
N ALA A 412 1.12 -9.63 4.79
CA ALA A 412 0.52 -8.39 4.30
C ALA A 412 -0.18 -8.57 2.95
N LEU A 413 -0.93 -7.53 2.57
CA LEU A 413 -1.53 -7.39 1.24
C LEU A 413 -0.47 -7.27 0.13
N TYR A 414 0.72 -6.76 0.48
CA TYR A 414 1.81 -6.54 -0.48
C TYR A 414 2.97 -7.50 -0.23
N PRO A 415 2.93 -8.72 -0.81
CA PRO A 415 3.98 -9.72 -0.63
C PRO A 415 5.36 -9.32 -1.20
N ALA A 416 5.46 -8.27 -2.01
CA ALA A 416 6.74 -7.72 -2.47
C ALA A 416 7.50 -6.91 -1.40
N GLN A 417 6.89 -6.60 -0.25
CA GLN A 417 7.57 -5.92 0.86
C GLN A 417 8.76 -6.75 1.35
N ARG A 418 9.90 -6.07 1.60
CA ARG A 418 11.10 -6.72 2.13
C ARG A 418 11.15 -6.64 3.65
N ILE A 419 11.39 -7.76 4.31
CA ILE A 419 11.49 -7.85 5.76
C ILE A 419 12.87 -7.33 6.20
N VAL A 420 12.88 -6.26 6.98
CA VAL A 420 14.10 -5.71 7.58
C VAL A 420 14.13 -5.99 9.08
N THR A 421 13.03 -5.72 9.78
CA THR A 421 12.88 -6.07 11.19
C THR A 421 11.68 -7.00 11.35
N PRO A 422 11.90 -8.28 11.64
CA PRO A 422 10.82 -9.25 11.75
C PRO A 422 9.99 -8.99 13.00
N LYS A 423 8.66 -9.14 12.90
CA LYS A 423 7.72 -8.99 14.01
C LYS A 423 7.85 -10.09 15.08
N ARG A 424 8.38 -11.24 14.71
CA ARG A 424 8.57 -12.40 15.60
C ARG A 424 10.03 -12.84 15.61
N ARG A 425 10.53 -13.24 16.76
CA ARG A 425 11.92 -13.71 16.91
C ARG A 425 12.23 -14.96 16.08
N SER A 426 11.23 -15.82 15.85
CA SER A 426 11.36 -17.03 15.01
C SER A 426 11.71 -16.74 13.55
N LEU A 427 11.45 -15.53 13.06
CA LEU A 427 11.68 -15.14 11.67
C LEU A 427 12.95 -14.29 11.48
N LYS A 428 13.87 -14.31 12.43
CA LYS A 428 15.16 -13.58 12.31
C LYS A 428 16.00 -14.06 11.11
N GLN A 429 15.87 -15.31 10.74
CA GLN A 429 16.54 -15.89 9.56
C GLN A 429 15.97 -15.45 8.21
N ASP A 430 14.80 -14.79 8.23
CA ASP A 430 14.08 -14.32 7.03
C ASP A 430 14.35 -12.84 6.74
N VAL A 431 15.28 -12.22 7.46
CA VAL A 431 15.69 -10.83 7.21
C VAL A 431 16.30 -10.72 5.81
N GLY A 432 15.82 -9.73 5.04
CA GLY A 432 16.24 -9.50 3.66
C GLY A 432 15.38 -10.19 2.60
N LEU A 433 14.57 -11.18 2.98
CA LEU A 433 13.61 -11.83 2.10
C LEU A 433 12.36 -10.96 1.90
N THR A 434 11.64 -11.21 0.83
CA THR A 434 10.29 -10.65 0.66
C THR A 434 9.27 -11.43 1.49
N VAL A 435 8.12 -10.81 1.74
CA VAL A 435 7.00 -11.52 2.39
C VAL A 435 6.55 -12.72 1.56
N ALA A 436 6.66 -12.65 0.22
CA ALA A 436 6.39 -13.77 -0.68
C ALA A 436 7.33 -14.96 -0.42
N ASP A 437 8.64 -14.69 -0.38
CA ASP A 437 9.67 -15.73 -0.14
C ASP A 437 9.48 -16.43 1.22
N VAL A 438 9.06 -15.65 2.23
CA VAL A 438 8.78 -16.20 3.58
C VAL A 438 7.55 -17.08 3.60
N ILE A 439 6.51 -16.72 2.84
CA ILE A 439 5.31 -17.57 2.70
C ILE A 439 5.66 -18.87 1.97
N GLU A 440 6.47 -18.81 0.92
CA GLU A 440 6.92 -19.98 0.18
C GLU A 440 7.80 -20.91 1.06
N ARG A 441 8.71 -20.32 1.87
CA ARG A 441 9.60 -21.07 2.75
C ARG A 441 8.89 -21.79 3.90
N HIS A 442 7.92 -21.13 4.54
CA HIS A 442 7.25 -21.63 5.76
C HIS A 442 5.87 -22.25 5.49
N GLY A 443 5.48 -22.40 4.23
CA GLY A 443 4.16 -22.85 3.83
C GLY A 443 3.08 -21.80 4.10
N ASP A 444 1.92 -22.00 3.53
CA ASP A 444 0.71 -21.26 3.89
C ASP A 444 -0.20 -22.22 4.68
N PRO A 445 -0.44 -22.00 5.99
CA PRO A 445 -1.35 -22.86 6.78
C PRO A 445 -2.75 -23.00 6.18
N LEU A 446 -3.06 -22.16 5.18
CA LEU A 446 -4.28 -22.28 4.41
C LEU A 446 -4.16 -23.33 3.31
N GLU A 447 -2.98 -23.54 2.74
CA GLU A 447 -2.72 -24.66 1.83
C GLU A 447 -2.89 -25.98 2.55
N GLU A 448 -2.28 -26.11 3.72
CA GLU A 448 -2.43 -27.29 4.58
C GLU A 448 -3.88 -27.56 4.96
N LEU A 449 -4.68 -26.49 5.23
CA LEU A 449 -6.09 -26.64 5.57
C LEU A 449 -6.97 -27.00 4.36
N ILE A 450 -6.65 -26.45 3.18
CA ILE A 450 -7.39 -26.71 1.93
C ILE A 450 -6.99 -28.06 1.34
N GLU A 451 -5.73 -28.46 1.44
CA GLU A 451 -5.23 -29.79 1.04
C GLU A 451 -5.75 -30.88 1.96
N GLY A 452 -5.94 -30.60 3.25
CA GLY A 452 -6.58 -31.52 4.21
C GLY A 452 -8.07 -31.71 3.97
N ILE A 453 -8.73 -30.84 3.19
CA ILE A 453 -10.14 -30.99 2.79
C ILE A 453 -10.29 -31.81 1.50
N ASP A 454 -9.21 -31.91 0.68
CA ASP A 454 -9.22 -32.62 -0.60
C ASP A 454 -8.02 -33.58 -0.69
N PRO A 455 -8.10 -34.78 -0.06
CA PRO A 455 -6.99 -35.75 -0.04
C PRO A 455 -6.68 -36.41 -1.39
N GLU A 456 -7.48 -36.16 -2.45
CA GLU A 456 -7.28 -36.79 -3.78
C GLU A 456 -6.39 -35.95 -4.73
N SER A 457 -5.90 -34.76 -4.34
CA SER A 457 -5.12 -33.89 -5.24
C SER A 457 -3.60 -34.14 -5.25
N HIS A 458 -3.10 -35.25 -4.68
CA HIS A 458 -1.70 -35.64 -4.77
C HIS A 458 -1.37 -36.33 -6.11
N GLY A 459 -1.56 -35.62 -7.22
CA GLY A 459 -1.14 -36.09 -8.53
C GLY A 459 -1.33 -35.01 -9.59
N THR A 460 -0.20 -34.51 -10.07
CA THR A 460 0.02 -33.75 -11.29
C THR A 460 0.14 -32.22 -11.17
N ASP A 461 1.32 -31.82 -11.64
CA ASP A 461 1.73 -30.55 -12.25
C ASP A 461 2.26 -29.41 -11.36
N SER A 462 3.52 -29.65 -10.90
CA SER A 462 4.48 -28.59 -10.52
C SER A 462 5.20 -27.93 -11.74
N ASN A 463 4.69 -28.07 -12.97
CA ASN A 463 5.45 -27.69 -14.17
C ASN A 463 4.92 -26.46 -14.96
N CYS A 464 3.82 -25.85 -14.58
CA CYS A 464 3.28 -24.73 -15.37
C CYS A 464 3.78 -23.33 -14.96
N ASP A 465 4.28 -23.15 -13.72
CA ASP A 465 4.77 -21.84 -13.26
C ASP A 465 6.28 -21.64 -13.53
N ARG A 466 7.03 -22.69 -13.88
CA ARG A 466 8.45 -22.58 -14.24
C ARG A 466 8.74 -22.00 -15.63
N ALA A 467 7.79 -21.98 -16.53
CA ALA A 467 7.98 -21.44 -17.88
C ALA A 467 7.99 -19.90 -17.94
N ALA A 468 7.59 -19.19 -16.88
CA ALA A 468 7.61 -17.72 -16.80
C ALA A 468 8.83 -17.16 -16.04
N ALA A 469 9.68 -18.01 -15.45
CA ALA A 469 10.85 -17.63 -14.65
C ALA A 469 12.20 -17.99 -15.29
N GLY A 470 12.21 -18.42 -16.55
CA GLY A 470 13.41 -18.83 -17.27
C GLY A 470 14.25 -17.69 -17.80
N THR A 471 15.01 -17.04 -16.96
CA THR A 471 16.32 -16.48 -17.27
C THR A 471 17.17 -16.55 -16.00
N THR A 472 17.90 -17.65 -15.88
CA THR A 472 19.02 -17.81 -14.95
C THR A 472 20.08 -16.79 -15.30
N VAL A 473 20.28 -15.81 -14.41
CA VAL A 473 21.52 -15.05 -14.35
C VAL A 473 22.46 -15.85 -13.45
N GLU A 474 23.54 -16.37 -14.04
CA GLU A 474 24.64 -16.99 -13.31
C GLU A 474 25.17 -16.02 -12.24
N PRO A 475 25.50 -16.48 -11.04
CA PRO A 475 26.15 -15.65 -10.05
C PRO A 475 27.58 -15.38 -10.49
N SER A 476 27.91 -14.14 -10.82
CA SER A 476 29.29 -13.67 -10.93
C SER A 476 29.97 -13.83 -9.57
N GLU A 477 31.08 -14.56 -9.58
CA GLU A 477 32.01 -14.71 -8.46
C GLU A 477 32.34 -13.37 -7.84
N VAL A 478 32.03 -13.22 -6.56
CA VAL A 478 32.48 -12.10 -5.73
C VAL A 478 33.76 -12.54 -5.03
N ASP A 479 34.86 -11.96 -5.50
CA ASP A 479 36.20 -12.02 -4.90
C ASP A 479 36.17 -11.60 -3.42
N PRO A 480 36.64 -12.40 -2.46
CA PRO A 480 36.73 -12.04 -1.06
C PRO A 480 38.06 -11.34 -0.79
N SER A 481 38.06 -10.00 -0.80
CA SER A 481 39.18 -9.24 -0.27
C SER A 481 38.90 -8.63 1.13
N PRO A 482 39.90 -8.38 1.96
CA PRO A 482 39.88 -8.70 3.38
C PRO A 482 39.37 -7.56 4.27
N THR A 483 38.72 -7.97 5.35
CA THR A 483 38.40 -7.18 6.57
C THR A 483 39.60 -6.37 7.08
N LYS A 484 39.47 -5.03 7.08
CA LYS A 484 40.32 -4.16 7.92
C LYS A 484 39.55 -3.79 9.19
N HIS A 485 40.08 -4.30 10.30
CA HIS A 485 39.77 -3.86 11.66
C HIS A 485 40.01 -2.34 11.80
N TYR A 486 39.04 -1.63 12.33
CA TYR A 486 39.26 -0.34 13.00
C TYR A 486 39.00 -0.50 14.50
N LYS A 487 40.07 -0.21 15.23
CA LYS A 487 40.03 0.10 16.69
C LYS A 487 39.38 1.46 16.89
#